data_7e49b572eb26305bdaeaee572452b2e6
#
_entry.id   7e49b572eb26305bdaeaee572452b2e6
#
_cell.length_a   1.000
_cell.length_b   1.000
_cell.length_c   1.000
_cell.angle_alpha   90.00
_cell.angle_beta   90.00
_cell.angle_gamma   90.00
#
_symmetry.space_group_name_H-M   'P 1'
#
loop_
_entity.id
_entity.type
_entity.pdbx_description
1 polymer ?
#
loop_
_entity_poly.entity_id
_entity_poly.type
_entity_poly.pdbx_seq_one_letter_code
_entity_poly.pdbx_strand_id
1 'polypeptide(L)'
;MAAGTEITARAGATRRRRQAILDAALACFSDVGYDQTTLADIRRRGGASTGSIYHHFGSKEQIAASLYLQGIRQSQEAGLAALLGTRTVRTGIAAQVKAYIDWVVAHPATARFLFAMRHAPFLDDAEPTIDGLNRDVHARAAAWIAERVAAGELPDLEPAMRWAIVFGPCRHWAGSWLRGATATPPEEAKRTIAAAAYAGLCALL
;
A
#
# COMPACT_ATOMS: atom_id res chain seq x y z
N MET A 1 8.08 3.97 38.48
CA MET A 1 7.38 4.57 37.31
C MET A 1 8.32 5.23 36.28
N ALA A 2 9.52 5.70 36.62
CA ALA A 2 10.46 6.38 35.70
C ALA A 2 11.04 5.50 34.57
N ALA A 3 11.38 4.23 34.86
CA ALA A 3 12.00 3.32 33.88
C ALA A 3 11.08 3.00 32.64
N GLY A 4 9.77 2.89 32.84
CA GLY A 4 8.81 2.65 31.75
C GLY A 4 8.67 3.81 30.77
N THR A 5 8.78 5.05 31.28
CA THR A 5 8.68 6.27 30.46
C THR A 5 9.94 6.46 29.61
N GLU A 6 11.09 6.09 30.11
CA GLU A 6 12.38 6.22 29.40
C GLU A 6 12.53 5.19 28.27
N ILE A 7 12.07 3.96 28.50
CA ILE A 7 12.02 2.90 27.46
C ILE A 7 11.09 3.30 26.32
N THR A 8 9.90 3.86 26.61
CA THR A 8 8.92 4.32 25.61
C THR A 8 9.44 5.51 24.81
N ALA A 9 10.12 6.46 25.46
CA ALA A 9 10.74 7.61 24.80
C ALA A 9 11.87 7.19 23.85
N ARG A 10 12.70 6.23 24.24
CA ARG A 10 13.81 5.69 23.44
C ARG A 10 13.29 4.92 22.22
N ALA A 11 12.28 4.07 22.39
CA ALA A 11 11.60 3.37 21.31
C ALA A 11 10.95 4.35 20.31
N GLY A 12 10.34 5.43 20.81
CA GLY A 12 9.78 6.50 19.97
C GLY A 12 10.84 7.24 19.16
N ALA A 13 12.00 7.54 19.76
CA ALA A 13 13.11 8.19 19.06
C ALA A 13 13.69 7.29 17.94
N THR A 14 13.86 5.99 18.23
CA THR A 14 14.31 4.98 17.26
C THR A 14 13.36 4.88 16.06
N ARG A 15 12.05 4.85 16.31
CA ARG A 15 11.02 4.80 15.26
C ARG A 15 11.04 6.08 14.40
N ARG A 16 11.13 7.26 15.02
CA ARG A 16 11.24 8.53 14.27
C ARG A 16 12.47 8.57 13.39
N ARG A 17 13.63 8.10 13.89
CA ARG A 17 14.87 8.06 13.12
C ARG A 17 14.78 7.09 11.94
N ARG A 18 14.19 5.91 12.15
CA ARG A 18 13.94 4.94 11.10
C ARG A 18 13.04 5.55 10.00
N GLN A 19 11.96 6.24 10.38
CA GLN A 19 11.07 6.90 9.43
C GLN A 19 11.76 8.01 8.66
N ALA A 20 12.56 8.84 9.29
CA ALA A 20 13.32 9.88 8.61
C ALA A 20 14.28 9.34 7.54
N ILE A 21 14.89 8.18 7.77
CA ILE A 21 15.70 7.49 6.74
C ILE A 21 14.84 7.03 5.57
N LEU A 22 13.67 6.46 5.84
CA LEU A 22 12.73 6.01 4.80
C LEU A 22 12.22 7.19 3.96
N ASP A 23 11.86 8.31 4.61
CA ASP A 23 11.37 9.51 3.92
C ASP A 23 12.47 10.11 3.02
N ALA A 24 13.69 10.17 3.52
CA ALA A 24 14.85 10.62 2.74
C ALA A 24 15.14 9.71 1.54
N ALA A 25 15.04 8.39 1.73
CA ALA A 25 15.23 7.41 0.67
C ALA A 25 14.16 7.55 -0.41
N LEU A 26 12.88 7.64 -0.04
CA LEU A 26 11.77 7.85 -0.98
C LEU A 26 11.97 9.12 -1.79
N ALA A 27 12.40 10.20 -1.15
CA ALA A 27 12.68 11.45 -1.83
C ALA A 27 13.86 11.32 -2.83
N CYS A 28 14.96 10.64 -2.44
CA CYS A 28 16.07 10.37 -3.36
C CYS A 28 15.63 9.48 -4.55
N PHE A 29 14.87 8.41 -4.29
CA PHE A 29 14.35 7.53 -5.33
C PHE A 29 13.39 8.24 -6.29
N SER A 30 12.65 9.23 -5.79
CA SER A 30 11.76 10.05 -6.62
C SER A 30 12.50 11.04 -7.50
N ASP A 31 13.63 11.60 -7.03
CA ASP A 31 14.37 12.64 -7.72
C ASP A 31 15.27 12.07 -8.84
N VAL A 32 16.04 11.01 -8.54
CA VAL A 32 17.06 10.48 -9.46
C VAL A 32 16.87 8.99 -9.80
N GLY A 33 15.84 8.36 -9.26
CA GLY A 33 15.58 6.93 -9.43
C GLY A 33 16.33 6.04 -8.42
N TYR A 34 15.84 4.80 -8.29
CA TYR A 34 16.40 3.83 -7.36
C TYR A 34 17.87 3.48 -7.69
N ASP A 35 18.16 3.22 -8.95
CA ASP A 35 19.49 2.73 -9.37
C ASP A 35 20.58 3.77 -9.11
N GLN A 36 20.31 5.04 -9.39
CA GLN A 36 21.26 6.15 -9.24
C GLN A 36 21.43 6.62 -7.78
N THR A 37 20.50 6.28 -6.90
CA THR A 37 20.56 6.66 -5.50
C THR A 37 21.58 5.83 -4.73
N THR A 38 22.44 6.50 -3.94
CA THR A 38 23.40 5.85 -3.03
C THR A 38 22.99 5.99 -1.57
N LEU A 39 23.56 5.15 -0.69
CA LEU A 39 23.38 5.33 0.77
C LEU A 39 23.93 6.66 1.27
N ALA A 40 24.95 7.22 0.59
CA ALA A 40 25.50 8.53 0.91
C ALA A 40 24.50 9.66 0.62
N ASP A 41 23.71 9.55 -0.45
CA ASP A 41 22.64 10.51 -0.78
C ASP A 41 21.53 10.47 0.25
N ILE A 42 21.06 9.28 0.62
CA ILE A 42 20.05 9.09 1.65
C ILE A 42 20.52 9.65 3.00
N ARG A 43 21.77 9.38 3.37
CA ARG A 43 22.40 9.91 4.58
C ARG A 43 22.41 11.44 4.59
N ARG A 44 22.89 12.06 3.51
CA ARG A 44 22.98 13.52 3.36
C ARG A 44 21.60 14.17 3.49
N ARG A 45 20.60 13.58 2.84
CA ARG A 45 19.23 14.11 2.83
C ARG A 45 18.52 13.93 4.17
N GLY A 46 18.69 12.79 4.81
CA GLY A 46 18.01 12.43 6.06
C GLY A 46 18.71 12.89 7.34
N GLY A 47 19.89 13.52 7.25
CA GLY A 47 20.68 13.91 8.41
C GLY A 47 21.09 12.74 9.32
N ALA A 48 21.08 11.51 8.78
CA ALA A 48 21.43 10.32 9.53
C ALA A 48 22.94 10.07 9.51
N SER A 49 23.49 9.49 10.58
CA SER A 49 24.87 9.00 10.55
C SER A 49 24.95 7.69 9.76
N THR A 50 26.11 7.37 9.19
CA THR A 50 26.37 6.10 8.51
C THR A 50 26.03 4.92 9.42
N GLY A 51 26.47 4.95 10.68
CA GLY A 51 26.17 3.91 11.66
C GLY A 51 24.67 3.75 11.94
N SER A 52 23.90 4.85 11.92
CA SER A 52 22.45 4.80 12.08
C SER A 52 21.76 4.07 10.91
N ILE A 53 22.18 4.32 9.67
CA ILE A 53 21.61 3.64 8.50
C ILE A 53 21.89 2.13 8.57
N TYR A 54 23.14 1.75 8.80
CA TYR A 54 23.50 0.33 8.91
C TYR A 54 22.84 -0.37 10.10
N HIS A 55 22.65 0.34 11.22
CA HIS A 55 21.94 -0.20 12.36
C HIS A 55 20.46 -0.49 12.07
N HIS A 56 19.80 0.33 11.25
CA HIS A 56 18.37 0.19 10.98
C HIS A 56 18.03 -0.69 9.76
N PHE A 57 18.90 -0.70 8.73
CA PHE A 57 18.54 -1.29 7.43
C PHE A 57 19.64 -2.12 6.76
N GLY A 58 20.90 -1.94 7.14
CA GLY A 58 22.02 -2.70 6.54
C GLY A 58 22.36 -2.30 5.09
N SER A 59 21.39 -2.18 4.17
CA SER A 59 21.62 -1.88 2.75
C SER A 59 20.54 -0.99 2.12
N LYS A 60 20.79 -0.50 0.89
CA LYS A 60 19.80 0.25 0.07
C LYS A 60 18.59 -0.62 -0.27
N GLU A 61 18.82 -1.88 -0.57
CA GLU A 61 17.81 -2.88 -0.90
C GLU A 61 16.86 -3.09 0.29
N GLN A 62 17.38 -3.18 1.50
CA GLN A 62 16.57 -3.32 2.72
C GLN A 62 15.76 -2.06 3.04
N ILE A 63 16.29 -0.88 2.73
CA ILE A 63 15.52 0.38 2.81
C ILE A 63 14.38 0.34 1.80
N ALA A 64 14.66 -0.03 0.55
CA ALA A 64 13.68 -0.11 -0.52
C ALA A 64 12.59 -1.14 -0.23
N ALA A 65 12.95 -2.34 0.23
CA ALA A 65 11.99 -3.37 0.66
C ALA A 65 11.11 -2.87 1.83
N SER A 66 11.71 -2.18 2.82
CA SER A 66 10.96 -1.59 3.93
C SER A 66 9.95 -0.52 3.47
N LEU A 67 10.33 0.34 2.51
CA LEU A 67 9.44 1.33 1.89
C LEU A 67 8.30 0.64 1.15
N TYR A 68 8.60 -0.40 0.38
CA TYR A 68 7.62 -1.17 -0.38
C TYR A 68 6.59 -1.80 0.55
N LEU A 69 7.04 -2.52 1.59
CA LEU A 69 6.17 -3.14 2.60
C LEU A 69 5.31 -2.11 3.35
N GLN A 70 5.89 -0.96 3.68
CA GLN A 70 5.15 0.12 4.34
C GLN A 70 4.02 0.66 3.45
N GLY A 71 4.30 0.90 2.16
CA GLY A 71 3.31 1.40 1.21
C GLY A 71 2.19 0.39 0.95
N ILE A 72 2.52 -0.90 0.76
CA ILE A 72 1.52 -1.97 0.63
C ILE A 72 0.62 -2.01 1.87
N ARG A 73 1.20 -2.06 3.07
CA ARG A 73 0.42 -2.09 4.31
C ARG A 73 -0.51 -0.90 4.46
N GLN A 74 -0.03 0.32 4.17
CA GLN A 74 -0.85 1.53 4.28
C GLN A 74 -2.05 1.50 3.33
N SER A 75 -1.84 1.13 2.06
CA SER A 75 -2.92 1.04 1.07
C SER A 75 -3.94 -0.06 1.41
N GLN A 76 -3.48 -1.20 1.90
CA GLN A 76 -4.32 -2.33 2.32
C GLN A 76 -5.17 -1.98 3.55
N GLU A 77 -4.57 -1.37 4.58
CA GLU A 77 -5.30 -0.95 5.78
C GLU A 77 -6.38 0.09 5.47
N ALA A 78 -6.08 1.05 4.59
CA ALA A 78 -7.07 2.04 4.15
C ALA A 78 -8.27 1.36 3.47
N GLY A 79 -8.03 0.41 2.55
CA GLY A 79 -9.07 -0.34 1.85
C GLY A 79 -9.88 -1.23 2.78
N LEU A 80 -9.21 -1.93 3.70
CA LEU A 80 -9.87 -2.80 4.67
C LEU A 80 -10.75 -2.02 5.65
N ALA A 81 -10.24 -0.93 6.22
CA ALA A 81 -11.02 -0.07 7.12
C ALA A 81 -12.25 0.49 6.41
N ALA A 82 -12.11 0.90 5.14
CA ALA A 82 -13.23 1.38 4.34
C ALA A 82 -14.29 0.29 4.11
N LEU A 83 -13.88 -0.95 3.79
CA LEU A 83 -14.79 -2.08 3.62
C LEU A 83 -15.58 -2.37 4.89
N LEU A 84 -14.89 -2.54 6.01
CA LEU A 84 -15.50 -2.94 7.29
C LEU A 84 -16.45 -1.88 7.86
N GLY A 85 -16.32 -0.62 7.42
CA GLY A 85 -17.26 0.46 7.76
C GLY A 85 -18.58 0.42 6.98
N THR A 86 -18.83 -0.58 6.11
CA THR A 86 -20.00 -0.65 5.23
C THR A 86 -20.88 -1.86 5.52
N ARG A 87 -22.15 -1.80 5.06
CA ARG A 87 -23.15 -2.85 5.29
C ARG A 87 -23.60 -3.56 4.02
N THR A 88 -23.34 -3.04 2.82
CA THR A 88 -23.79 -3.62 1.55
C THR A 88 -22.61 -3.82 0.61
N VAL A 89 -22.73 -4.79 -0.31
CA VAL A 89 -21.70 -5.06 -1.32
C VAL A 89 -21.41 -3.82 -2.16
N ARG A 90 -22.45 -3.13 -2.62
CA ARG A 90 -22.30 -1.89 -3.42
C ARG A 90 -21.47 -0.82 -2.68
N THR A 91 -21.82 -0.54 -1.43
CA THR A 91 -21.10 0.47 -0.63
C THR A 91 -19.69 0.00 -0.25
N GLY A 92 -19.50 -1.30 -0.01
CA GLY A 92 -18.20 -1.88 0.30
C GLY A 92 -17.20 -1.74 -0.85
N ILE A 93 -17.62 -2.10 -2.06
CA ILE A 93 -16.80 -1.96 -3.26
C ILE A 93 -16.48 -0.48 -3.52
N ALA A 94 -17.50 0.39 -3.45
CA ALA A 94 -17.29 1.83 -3.66
C ALA A 94 -16.32 2.43 -2.64
N ALA A 95 -16.42 2.02 -1.37
CA ALA A 95 -15.53 2.47 -0.31
C ALA A 95 -14.07 1.99 -0.53
N GLN A 96 -13.87 0.73 -0.93
CA GLN A 96 -12.54 0.19 -1.24
C GLN A 96 -11.89 0.90 -2.43
N VAL A 97 -12.62 1.07 -3.54
CA VAL A 97 -12.14 1.78 -4.73
C VAL A 97 -11.77 3.22 -4.37
N LYS A 98 -12.65 3.90 -3.62
CA LYS A 98 -12.40 5.27 -3.15
C LYS A 98 -11.14 5.33 -2.30
N ALA A 99 -11.03 4.49 -1.29
CA ALA A 99 -9.90 4.48 -0.36
C ALA A 99 -8.55 4.23 -1.09
N TYR A 100 -8.53 3.31 -2.06
CA TYR A 100 -7.34 3.04 -2.85
C TYR A 100 -6.92 4.24 -3.70
N ILE A 101 -7.87 4.84 -4.43
CA ILE A 101 -7.59 6.00 -5.30
C ILE A 101 -7.20 7.22 -4.45
N ASP A 102 -7.88 7.47 -3.34
CA ASP A 102 -7.53 8.55 -2.41
C ASP A 102 -6.12 8.37 -1.84
N TRP A 103 -5.76 7.13 -1.49
CA TRP A 103 -4.41 6.83 -1.02
C TRP A 103 -3.35 7.11 -2.09
N VAL A 104 -3.58 6.72 -3.35
CA VAL A 104 -2.67 7.02 -4.48
C VAL A 104 -2.50 8.52 -4.69
N VAL A 105 -3.61 9.27 -4.62
CA VAL A 105 -3.60 10.73 -4.80
C VAL A 105 -2.88 11.44 -3.64
N ALA A 106 -3.08 10.96 -2.42
CA ALA A 106 -2.44 11.51 -1.23
C ALA A 106 -0.94 11.14 -1.10
N HIS A 107 -0.51 10.01 -1.69
CA HIS A 107 0.85 9.49 -1.58
C HIS A 107 1.49 9.20 -2.95
N PRO A 108 1.53 10.18 -3.88
CA PRO A 108 1.93 9.92 -5.27
C PRO A 108 3.37 9.42 -5.41
N ALA A 109 4.30 9.89 -4.58
CA ALA A 109 5.69 9.42 -4.57
C ALA A 109 5.79 7.95 -4.18
N THR A 110 5.13 7.56 -3.08
CA THR A 110 5.08 6.16 -2.63
C THR A 110 4.41 5.28 -3.69
N ALA A 111 3.29 5.72 -4.26
CA ALA A 111 2.59 4.97 -5.28
C ALA A 111 3.47 4.75 -6.53
N ARG A 112 4.16 5.79 -7.04
CA ARG A 112 5.13 5.65 -8.15
C ARG A 112 6.21 4.63 -7.81
N PHE A 113 6.77 4.70 -6.60
CA PHE A 113 7.78 3.75 -6.15
C PHE A 113 7.26 2.31 -6.14
N LEU A 114 6.05 2.06 -5.60
CA LEU A 114 5.44 0.72 -5.60
C LEU A 114 5.23 0.20 -7.03
N PHE A 115 4.75 1.04 -7.96
CA PHE A 115 4.56 0.64 -9.35
C PHE A 115 5.87 0.33 -10.06
N ALA A 116 6.91 1.13 -9.83
CA ALA A 116 8.22 0.96 -10.45
C ALA A 116 8.95 -0.29 -9.94
N MET A 117 8.84 -0.57 -8.63
CA MET A 117 9.64 -1.60 -7.96
C MET A 117 8.93 -2.94 -7.78
N ARG A 118 7.73 -3.13 -8.30
CA ARG A 118 6.91 -4.34 -8.06
C ARG A 118 7.54 -5.68 -8.47
N HIS A 119 8.55 -5.64 -9.31
CA HIS A 119 9.30 -6.82 -9.80
C HIS A 119 10.80 -6.68 -9.52
N ALA A 120 11.18 -5.83 -8.58
CA ALA A 120 12.58 -5.63 -8.25
C ALA A 120 13.12 -6.85 -7.48
N PRO A 121 14.34 -7.36 -7.83
CA PRO A 121 14.90 -8.55 -7.20
C PRO A 121 15.04 -8.47 -5.68
N PHE A 122 15.20 -7.28 -5.10
CA PHE A 122 15.27 -7.12 -3.65
C PHE A 122 13.93 -7.42 -2.93
N LEU A 123 12.85 -7.65 -3.66
CA LEU A 123 11.57 -8.07 -3.08
C LEU A 123 11.46 -9.59 -2.91
N ASP A 124 12.34 -10.37 -3.51
CA ASP A 124 12.29 -11.84 -3.43
C ASP A 124 12.38 -12.30 -1.95
N ASP A 125 13.26 -11.69 -1.17
CA ASP A 125 13.38 -11.95 0.27
C ASP A 125 12.17 -11.40 1.08
N ALA A 126 11.45 -10.44 0.54
CA ALA A 126 10.28 -9.83 1.17
C ALA A 126 8.96 -10.51 0.79
N GLU A 127 8.95 -11.40 -0.21
CA GLU A 127 7.77 -12.08 -0.72
C GLU A 127 6.96 -12.80 0.38
N PRO A 128 7.56 -13.58 1.30
CA PRO A 128 6.81 -14.21 2.40
C PRO A 128 6.12 -13.19 3.32
N THR A 129 6.70 -12.00 3.49
CA THR A 129 6.11 -10.92 4.28
C THR A 129 4.94 -10.28 3.53
N ILE A 130 5.06 -10.06 2.21
CA ILE A 130 3.98 -9.54 1.36
C ILE A 130 2.79 -10.50 1.38
N ASP A 131 3.03 -11.79 1.25
CA ASP A 131 2.01 -12.83 1.34
C ASP A 131 1.35 -12.88 2.72
N GLY A 132 2.13 -12.68 3.78
CA GLY A 132 1.62 -12.55 5.13
C GLY A 132 0.66 -11.37 5.27
N LEU A 133 1.00 -10.20 4.72
CA LEU A 133 0.13 -9.03 4.71
C LEU A 133 -1.17 -9.28 3.93
N ASN A 134 -1.08 -9.94 2.77
CA ASN A 134 -2.25 -10.31 1.97
C ASN A 134 -3.17 -11.27 2.75
N ARG A 135 -2.62 -12.32 3.36
CA ARG A 135 -3.39 -13.27 4.18
C ARG A 135 -4.07 -12.60 5.36
N ASP A 136 -3.40 -11.68 6.07
CA ASP A 136 -3.99 -10.93 7.19
C ASP A 136 -5.20 -10.10 6.75
N VAL A 137 -5.06 -9.34 5.66
CA VAL A 137 -6.16 -8.54 5.11
C VAL A 137 -7.34 -9.42 4.71
N HIS A 138 -7.08 -10.56 4.04
CA HIS A 138 -8.13 -11.50 3.65
C HIS A 138 -8.83 -12.10 4.87
N ALA A 139 -8.07 -12.51 5.90
CA ALA A 139 -8.63 -13.07 7.12
C ALA A 139 -9.52 -12.06 7.86
N ARG A 140 -9.09 -10.80 7.94
CA ARG A 140 -9.86 -9.73 8.58
C ARG A 140 -11.12 -9.34 7.80
N ALA A 141 -11.12 -9.49 6.48
CA ALA A 141 -12.29 -9.26 5.62
C ALA A 141 -13.24 -10.47 5.56
N ALA A 142 -12.78 -11.66 5.96
CA ALA A 142 -13.47 -12.93 5.70
C ALA A 142 -14.90 -12.97 6.24
N ALA A 143 -15.14 -12.50 7.47
CA ALA A 143 -16.48 -12.50 8.06
C ALA A 143 -17.46 -11.60 7.28
N TRP A 144 -17.00 -10.40 6.89
CA TRP A 144 -17.81 -9.49 6.08
C TRP A 144 -18.16 -10.09 4.72
N ILE A 145 -17.22 -10.79 4.09
CA ILE A 145 -17.38 -11.44 2.79
C ILE A 145 -18.33 -12.65 2.92
N ALA A 146 -18.08 -13.54 3.88
CA ALA A 146 -18.86 -14.76 4.08
C ALA A 146 -20.34 -14.48 4.33
N GLU A 147 -20.67 -13.44 5.11
CA GLU A 147 -22.04 -13.01 5.34
C GLU A 147 -22.77 -12.65 4.03
N ARG A 148 -22.09 -11.98 3.10
CA ARG A 148 -22.70 -11.56 1.82
C ARG A 148 -22.76 -12.68 0.79
N VAL A 149 -21.79 -13.59 0.83
CA VAL A 149 -21.84 -14.83 0.02
C VAL A 149 -23.02 -15.69 0.49
N ALA A 150 -23.19 -15.90 1.80
CA ALA A 150 -24.30 -16.67 2.35
C ALA A 150 -25.67 -16.03 2.05
N ALA A 151 -25.74 -14.70 1.95
CA ALA A 151 -26.95 -13.97 1.56
C ALA A 151 -27.21 -13.97 0.03
N GLY A 152 -26.31 -14.54 -0.78
CA GLY A 152 -26.42 -14.48 -2.25
C GLY A 152 -26.20 -13.09 -2.85
N GLU A 153 -25.56 -12.19 -2.09
CA GLU A 153 -25.27 -10.82 -2.51
C GLU A 153 -23.88 -10.67 -3.16
N LEU A 154 -22.99 -11.66 -2.95
CA LEU A 154 -21.62 -11.69 -3.46
C LEU A 154 -21.31 -13.10 -3.95
N PRO A 155 -20.70 -13.27 -5.15
CA PRO A 155 -20.29 -14.57 -5.63
C PRO A 155 -19.17 -15.17 -4.76
N ASP A 156 -19.19 -16.49 -4.58
CA ASP A 156 -18.12 -17.21 -3.90
C ASP A 156 -16.92 -17.36 -4.84
N LEU A 157 -15.97 -16.44 -4.70
CA LEU A 157 -14.77 -16.36 -5.51
C LEU A 157 -13.53 -16.52 -4.65
N GLU A 158 -12.50 -17.10 -5.24
CA GLU A 158 -11.16 -17.04 -4.67
C GLU A 158 -10.75 -15.60 -4.35
N PRO A 159 -10.08 -15.34 -3.21
CA PRO A 159 -9.68 -14.00 -2.81
C PRO A 159 -8.88 -13.24 -3.87
N ALA A 160 -7.97 -13.92 -4.60
CA ALA A 160 -7.16 -13.32 -5.67
C ALA A 160 -8.03 -12.85 -6.84
N MET A 161 -9.06 -13.63 -7.23
CA MET A 161 -9.97 -13.27 -8.32
C MET A 161 -10.85 -12.07 -7.93
N ARG A 162 -11.41 -12.07 -6.71
CA ARG A 162 -12.18 -10.93 -6.19
C ARG A 162 -11.32 -9.67 -6.16
N TRP A 163 -10.08 -9.80 -5.69
CA TRP A 163 -9.13 -8.69 -5.67
C TRP A 163 -8.83 -8.16 -7.08
N ALA A 164 -8.63 -9.04 -8.06
CA ALA A 164 -8.38 -8.65 -9.45
C ALA A 164 -9.54 -7.87 -10.05
N ILE A 165 -10.78 -8.27 -9.78
CA ILE A 165 -11.98 -7.59 -10.28
C ILE A 165 -12.12 -6.19 -9.68
N VAL A 166 -11.91 -6.04 -8.37
CA VAL A 166 -12.08 -4.75 -7.68
C VAL A 166 -10.89 -3.82 -7.89
N PHE A 167 -9.66 -4.31 -7.72
CA PHE A 167 -8.46 -3.45 -7.71
C PHE A 167 -7.68 -3.46 -9.03
N GLY A 168 -7.90 -4.42 -9.93
CA GLY A 168 -7.25 -4.44 -11.25
C GLY A 168 -7.47 -3.14 -12.02
N PRO A 169 -8.70 -2.69 -12.24
CA PRO A 169 -8.98 -1.41 -12.89
C PRO A 169 -8.43 -0.20 -12.11
N CYS A 170 -8.49 -0.23 -10.78
CA CYS A 170 -7.91 0.84 -9.95
C CYS A 170 -6.41 0.99 -10.19
N ARG A 171 -5.69 -0.13 -10.21
CA ARG A 171 -4.24 -0.14 -10.45
C ARG A 171 -3.89 0.32 -11.85
N HIS A 172 -4.64 -0.11 -12.85
CA HIS A 172 -4.44 0.33 -14.24
C HIS A 172 -4.61 1.83 -14.37
N TRP A 173 -5.72 2.38 -13.85
CA TRP A 173 -5.96 3.82 -13.84
C TRP A 173 -4.87 4.57 -13.07
N ALA A 174 -4.54 4.12 -11.85
CA ALA A 174 -3.52 4.77 -11.01
C ALA A 174 -2.15 4.84 -11.70
N GLY A 175 -1.72 3.75 -12.33
CA GLY A 175 -0.47 3.73 -13.10
C GLY A 175 -0.48 4.71 -14.27
N SER A 176 -1.61 4.84 -14.98
CA SER A 176 -1.78 5.80 -16.07
C SER A 176 -1.82 7.23 -15.54
N TRP A 177 -2.56 7.48 -14.47
CA TRP A 177 -2.67 8.80 -13.84
C TRP A 177 -1.33 9.31 -13.31
N LEU A 178 -0.56 8.47 -12.64
CA LEU A 178 0.76 8.82 -12.12
C LEU A 178 1.77 9.20 -13.20
N ARG A 179 1.59 8.70 -14.44
CA ARG A 179 2.41 9.04 -15.61
C ARG A 179 1.84 10.20 -16.44
N GLY A 180 0.68 10.75 -16.07
CA GLY A 180 -0.01 11.77 -16.88
C GLY A 180 -0.60 11.21 -18.19
N ALA A 181 -0.83 9.90 -18.29
CA ALA A 181 -1.30 9.20 -19.49
C ALA A 181 -2.84 9.03 -19.54
N THR A 182 -3.57 9.61 -18.61
CA THR A 182 -5.05 9.65 -18.63
C THR A 182 -5.55 11.03 -18.24
N ALA A 183 -6.61 11.48 -18.93
CA ALA A 183 -7.32 12.72 -18.60
C ALA A 183 -8.44 12.51 -17.56
N THR A 184 -8.79 11.25 -17.25
CA THR A 184 -9.86 10.93 -16.29
C THR A 184 -9.46 11.36 -14.88
N PRO A 185 -10.18 12.32 -14.27
CA PRO A 185 -9.84 12.80 -12.95
C PRO A 185 -10.17 11.75 -11.86
N PRO A 186 -9.53 11.82 -10.68
CA PRO A 186 -9.74 10.85 -9.60
C PRO A 186 -11.19 10.60 -9.21
N GLU A 187 -12.00 11.66 -9.11
CA GLU A 187 -13.41 11.56 -8.73
C GLU A 187 -14.29 10.82 -9.76
N GLU A 188 -13.99 10.97 -11.03
CA GLU A 188 -14.65 10.22 -12.10
C GLU A 188 -14.19 8.76 -12.10
N ALA A 189 -12.90 8.52 -11.96
CA ALA A 189 -12.35 7.17 -11.88
C ALA A 189 -12.97 6.37 -10.71
N LYS A 190 -13.10 6.98 -9.51
CA LYS A 190 -13.75 6.36 -8.36
C LYS A 190 -15.16 5.87 -8.70
N ARG A 191 -15.99 6.75 -9.30
CA ARG A 191 -17.38 6.41 -9.64
C ARG A 191 -17.46 5.30 -10.69
N THR A 192 -16.71 5.46 -11.78
CA THR A 192 -16.74 4.54 -12.93
C THR A 192 -16.21 3.16 -12.55
N ILE A 193 -15.06 3.10 -11.88
CA ILE A 193 -14.44 1.82 -11.49
C ILE A 193 -15.31 1.10 -10.45
N ALA A 194 -15.84 1.82 -9.45
CA ALA A 194 -16.72 1.20 -8.45
C ALA A 194 -17.98 0.62 -9.08
N ALA A 195 -18.61 1.34 -10.01
CA ALA A 195 -19.78 0.87 -10.73
C ALA A 195 -19.48 -0.37 -11.59
N ALA A 196 -18.37 -0.36 -12.32
CA ALA A 196 -17.94 -1.48 -13.16
C ALA A 196 -17.58 -2.72 -12.33
N ALA A 197 -16.84 -2.55 -11.23
CA ALA A 197 -16.47 -3.65 -10.35
C ALA A 197 -17.71 -4.29 -9.68
N TYR A 198 -18.66 -3.47 -9.22
CA TYR A 198 -19.91 -3.95 -8.66
C TYR A 198 -20.74 -4.72 -9.70
N ALA A 199 -20.94 -4.16 -10.89
CA ALA A 199 -21.68 -4.81 -11.98
C ALA A 199 -21.02 -6.12 -12.39
N GLY A 200 -19.69 -6.17 -12.49
CA GLY A 200 -18.93 -7.39 -12.82
C GLY A 200 -19.12 -8.50 -11.78
N LEU A 201 -19.15 -8.15 -10.49
CA LEU A 201 -19.41 -9.15 -9.44
C LEU A 201 -20.88 -9.62 -9.45
N CYS A 202 -21.84 -8.71 -9.64
CA CYS A 202 -23.26 -9.09 -9.76
C CYS A 202 -23.55 -9.99 -10.97
N ALA A 203 -22.81 -9.85 -12.06
CA ALA A 203 -22.98 -10.70 -13.25
C ALA A 203 -22.51 -12.15 -13.03
N LEU A 204 -21.87 -12.47 -11.92
CA LEU A 204 -21.38 -13.80 -11.55
C LEU A 204 -22.27 -14.48 -10.49
N LEU A 205 -23.34 -13.83 -10.06
CA LEU A 205 -24.40 -14.40 -9.20
C LEU A 205 -25.39 -15.21 -10.02
#